data_d507491d3c64a8564e6a4b420a33f294
#
_entry.id   d507491d3c64a8564e6a4b420a33f294
#
_cell.length_a   1.000
_cell.length_b   1.000
_cell.length_c   1.000
_cell.angle_alpha   90.00
_cell.angle_beta   90.00
_cell.angle_gamma   90.00
#
_symmetry.space_group_name_H-M   'P 1'
#
loop_
_entity.id
_entity.type
_entity.pdbx_description
1 polymer ?
#
loop_
_entity_poly.entity_id
_entity_poly.type
_entity_poly.pdbx_seq_one_letter_code
_entity_poly.pdbx_strand_id
1 'polypeptide(L)'
;MSRYEALFGKQMIAGEWRASLNEDVIAVENPATRETVAHIPAGGMPDAERAIEAARLAFPTWAKTSLNERIRLMEKLHERLKSAADDIVCWETAELGMPRAYVRRKHCDYQLSRIPAYIECVREIPFLSRRKSALVRIEPLGVIACLTPWNYPLGQIIQKVVPAILMGNTVVLKPSSLAPLTAVVLAEAFREAGFPPGVFNLVNGAGARFGNIFTDHPDVTMISFTGSTETGRRLAQRAGATLKRTSLELGGKSPFVWLPGADDYESACRTLFNSVFLNAGQTCTALSRLLIPESMKCEVEKLFLKLLPDYQVGRPDDSRALLGPVISRSQYERVSSYIRLGIAEGATLFAGDIPRDNPEGGWFIRPTVFTDVKNEMRIAQEEIFGPVLCVTTYKTREEAVRLANGTRYGLSSAVYGPKAEAEAFAEEIDAGNVFINDSPRDITAPFGGFKESGIGYESGVEGLMTFARMKSVFDGRRS
;
A
#
# COMPACT_ATOMS: atom_id res chain seq x y z
N MET A 1 -0.83 15.33 26.41
CA MET A 1 -1.45 15.50 25.08
C MET A 1 -0.35 15.66 24.05
N SER A 2 -0.38 14.86 22.98
CA SER A 2 0.55 15.03 21.86
C SER A 2 0.28 16.37 21.17
N ARG A 3 1.34 17.05 20.69
CA ARG A 3 1.22 18.33 19.94
C ARG A 3 0.33 18.21 18.69
N TYR A 4 0.10 17.01 18.20
CA TYR A 4 -0.70 16.74 16.99
C TYR A 4 -2.21 16.69 17.26
N GLU A 5 -2.66 16.43 18.48
CA GLU A 5 -4.09 16.33 18.83
C GLU A 5 -4.88 17.58 18.45
N ALA A 6 -4.27 18.77 18.66
CA ALA A 6 -4.87 20.05 18.29
C ALA A 6 -5.01 20.26 16.75
N LEU A 7 -4.37 19.39 15.95
CA LEU A 7 -4.35 19.47 14.50
C LEU A 7 -5.31 18.46 13.84
N PHE A 8 -5.72 17.39 14.54
CA PHE A 8 -6.55 16.34 13.97
C PHE A 8 -7.88 16.86 13.41
N GLY A 9 -8.48 17.86 14.06
CA GLY A 9 -9.71 18.50 13.61
C GLY A 9 -9.56 19.50 12.46
N LYS A 10 -8.42 19.50 11.73
CA LYS A 10 -8.12 20.52 10.71
C LYS A 10 -7.68 19.89 9.37
N GLN A 11 -7.75 20.69 8.31
CA GLN A 11 -7.13 20.46 7.01
C GLN A 11 -5.81 21.24 6.93
N MET A 12 -4.81 20.75 6.19
CA MET A 12 -3.60 21.53 5.92
C MET A 12 -3.60 21.97 4.46
N ILE A 13 -3.85 23.26 4.23
CA ILE A 13 -3.98 23.84 2.88
C ILE A 13 -3.10 25.08 2.80
N ALA A 14 -2.29 25.19 1.74
CA ALA A 14 -1.36 26.29 1.52
C ALA A 14 -0.39 26.51 2.69
N GLY A 15 0.06 25.42 3.35
CA GLY A 15 1.00 25.48 4.47
C GLY A 15 0.38 25.87 5.82
N GLU A 16 -0.93 26.03 5.90
CA GLU A 16 -1.66 26.44 7.11
C GLU A 16 -2.70 25.40 7.54
N TRP A 17 -2.80 25.20 8.86
CA TRP A 17 -3.86 24.40 9.45
C TRP A 17 -5.15 25.22 9.58
N ARG A 18 -6.19 24.77 8.88
CA ARG A 18 -7.48 25.47 8.78
C ARG A 18 -8.64 24.55 9.15
N ALA A 19 -9.71 25.12 9.67
CA ALA A 19 -10.96 24.39 9.82
C ALA A 19 -11.49 23.94 8.44
N SER A 20 -12.14 22.78 8.41
CA SER A 20 -12.89 22.35 7.22
C SER A 20 -14.06 23.30 6.96
N LEU A 21 -14.48 23.37 5.70
CA LEU A 21 -15.72 24.08 5.31
C LEU A 21 -16.98 23.32 5.72
N ASN A 22 -16.83 22.08 6.14
CA ASN A 22 -17.90 21.27 6.69
C ASN A 22 -17.67 21.10 8.20
N GLU A 23 -18.70 21.35 8.99
CA GLU A 23 -18.64 21.25 10.46
C GLU A 23 -18.74 19.81 10.97
N ASP A 24 -19.19 18.87 10.13
CA ASP A 24 -19.26 17.46 10.50
C ASP A 24 -17.87 16.88 10.78
N VAL A 25 -17.83 15.90 11.67
CA VAL A 25 -16.61 15.16 12.02
C VAL A 25 -16.78 13.67 11.84
N ILE A 26 -15.66 12.98 11.65
CA ILE A 26 -15.58 11.52 11.58
C ILE A 26 -14.80 11.06 12.80
N ALA A 27 -15.38 10.12 13.56
CA ALA A 27 -14.67 9.44 14.63
C ALA A 27 -13.67 8.42 14.05
N VAL A 28 -12.45 8.43 14.55
CA VAL A 28 -11.42 7.41 14.27
C VAL A 28 -11.48 6.40 15.39
N GLU A 29 -11.78 5.15 15.04
CA GLU A 29 -11.93 4.05 15.99
C GLU A 29 -10.61 3.30 16.16
N ASN A 30 -10.27 2.91 17.39
CA ASN A 30 -9.27 1.88 17.64
C ASN A 30 -9.91 0.50 17.44
N PRO A 31 -9.54 -0.27 16.43
CA PRO A 31 -10.20 -1.54 16.14
C PRO A 31 -9.93 -2.64 17.18
N ALA A 32 -8.95 -2.46 18.07
CA ALA A 32 -8.66 -3.38 19.17
C ALA A 32 -9.55 -3.17 20.41
N THR A 33 -10.07 -1.94 20.61
CA THR A 33 -10.92 -1.60 21.77
C THR A 33 -12.30 -1.11 21.36
N ARG A 34 -12.50 -0.69 20.12
CA ARG A 34 -13.68 -0.05 19.55
C ARG A 34 -13.97 1.35 20.17
N GLU A 35 -12.99 1.94 20.83
CA GLU A 35 -13.08 3.27 21.37
C GLU A 35 -12.67 4.31 20.32
N THR A 36 -13.27 5.49 20.37
CA THR A 36 -12.86 6.63 19.56
C THR A 36 -11.55 7.21 20.10
N VAL A 37 -10.52 7.25 19.24
CA VAL A 37 -9.20 7.80 19.60
C VAL A 37 -9.00 9.24 19.16
N ALA A 38 -9.72 9.67 18.13
CA ALA A 38 -9.68 11.04 17.63
C ALA A 38 -10.92 11.36 16.79
N HIS A 39 -11.08 12.65 16.49
CA HIS A 39 -12.04 13.11 15.48
C HIS A 39 -11.30 13.89 14.39
N ILE A 40 -11.66 13.62 13.14
CA ILE A 40 -11.14 14.34 11.97
C ILE A 40 -12.28 15.07 11.26
N PRO A 41 -11.99 16.11 10.44
CA PRO A 41 -13.02 16.76 9.64
C PRO A 41 -13.68 15.78 8.67
N ALA A 42 -14.99 15.87 8.50
CA ALA A 42 -15.68 15.22 7.41
C ALA A 42 -15.63 16.08 6.15
N GLY A 43 -14.41 16.47 5.74
CA GLY A 43 -14.18 17.32 4.56
C GLY A 43 -14.79 16.75 3.28
N GLY A 44 -14.91 17.60 2.27
CA GLY A 44 -15.56 17.25 1.01
C GLY A 44 -15.04 18.05 -0.18
N MET A 45 -15.85 18.14 -1.23
CA MET A 45 -15.48 18.84 -2.48
C MET A 45 -14.96 20.26 -2.25
N PRO A 46 -15.56 21.12 -1.41
CA PRO A 46 -15.06 22.49 -1.22
C PRO A 46 -13.66 22.56 -0.60
N ASP A 47 -13.31 21.63 0.32
CA ASP A 47 -11.96 21.55 0.88
C ASP A 47 -10.94 21.07 -0.17
N ALA A 48 -11.34 20.07 -0.99
CA ALA A 48 -10.51 19.59 -2.07
C ALA A 48 -10.26 20.66 -3.14
N GLU A 49 -11.29 21.45 -3.50
CA GLU A 49 -11.18 22.55 -4.45
C GLU A 49 -10.17 23.61 -3.99
N ARG A 50 -10.23 24.01 -2.71
CA ARG A 50 -9.24 24.91 -2.12
C ARG A 50 -7.81 24.31 -2.12
N ALA A 51 -7.67 23.03 -1.84
CA ALA A 51 -6.39 22.35 -1.84
C ALA A 51 -5.79 22.22 -3.25
N ILE A 52 -6.64 21.92 -4.26
CA ILE A 52 -6.24 21.86 -5.67
C ILE A 52 -5.81 23.26 -6.14
N GLU A 53 -6.56 24.31 -5.81
CA GLU A 53 -6.21 25.68 -6.16
C GLU A 53 -4.87 26.11 -5.52
N ALA A 54 -4.65 25.79 -4.24
CA ALA A 54 -3.37 26.05 -3.58
C ALA A 54 -2.21 25.34 -4.27
N ALA A 55 -2.42 24.07 -4.64
CA ALA A 55 -1.43 23.27 -5.36
C ALA A 55 -1.14 23.85 -6.77
N ARG A 56 -2.18 24.27 -7.50
CA ARG A 56 -2.09 24.90 -8.81
C ARG A 56 -1.27 26.20 -8.77
N LEU A 57 -1.53 27.05 -7.78
CA LEU A 57 -0.82 28.32 -7.62
C LEU A 57 0.67 28.11 -7.25
N ALA A 58 1.00 27.09 -6.46
CA ALA A 58 2.37 26.78 -6.08
C ALA A 58 3.18 26.10 -7.21
N PHE A 59 2.53 25.38 -8.11
CA PHE A 59 3.17 24.56 -9.13
C PHE A 59 4.17 25.30 -10.03
N PRO A 60 3.87 26.49 -10.64
CA PRO A 60 4.79 27.14 -11.56
C PRO A 60 6.15 27.50 -10.95
N THR A 61 6.19 27.85 -9.67
CA THR A 61 7.41 28.16 -8.93
C THR A 61 8.12 26.88 -8.51
N TRP A 62 7.38 25.91 -7.95
CA TRP A 62 7.93 24.63 -7.50
C TRP A 62 8.55 23.83 -8.64
N ALA A 63 7.91 23.76 -9.80
CA ALA A 63 8.40 23.09 -10.99
C ALA A 63 9.76 23.62 -11.50
N LYS A 64 10.10 24.86 -11.17
CA LYS A 64 11.39 25.50 -11.51
C LYS A 64 12.45 25.35 -10.41
N THR A 65 12.09 24.88 -9.23
CA THR A 65 13.00 24.63 -8.13
C THR A 65 14.02 23.56 -8.52
N SER A 66 15.31 23.81 -8.25
CA SER A 66 16.37 22.86 -8.61
C SER A 66 16.18 21.52 -7.92
N LEU A 67 16.67 20.44 -8.54
CA LEU A 67 16.66 19.11 -7.95
C LEU A 67 17.37 19.11 -6.57
N ASN A 68 18.51 19.77 -6.46
CA ASN A 68 19.27 19.84 -5.21
C ASN A 68 18.47 20.48 -4.08
N GLU A 69 17.68 21.52 -4.36
CA GLU A 69 16.83 22.16 -3.36
C GLU A 69 15.65 21.26 -2.96
N ARG A 70 15.04 20.56 -3.92
CA ARG A 70 13.98 19.57 -3.62
C ARG A 70 14.52 18.44 -2.76
N ILE A 71 15.73 17.94 -3.05
CA ILE A 71 16.41 16.91 -2.24
C ILE A 71 16.68 17.45 -0.83
N ARG A 72 17.26 18.66 -0.71
CA ARG A 72 17.55 19.27 0.60
C ARG A 72 16.30 19.40 1.49
N LEU A 73 15.18 19.80 0.93
CA LEU A 73 13.90 19.87 1.64
C LEU A 73 13.38 18.48 2.02
N MET A 74 13.57 17.48 1.15
CA MET A 74 13.16 16.10 1.40
C MET A 74 14.03 15.45 2.50
N GLU A 75 15.33 15.74 2.54
CA GLU A 75 16.21 15.33 3.63
C GLU A 75 15.77 15.93 4.97
N LYS A 76 15.38 17.22 5.00
CA LYS A 76 14.81 17.85 6.20
C LYS A 76 13.48 17.20 6.63
N LEU A 77 12.61 16.87 5.67
CA LEU A 77 11.38 16.14 5.95
C LEU A 77 11.69 14.78 6.61
N HIS A 78 12.64 14.04 6.06
CA HIS A 78 13.06 12.75 6.62
C HIS A 78 13.52 12.90 8.07
N GLU A 79 14.38 13.89 8.38
CA GLU A 79 14.83 14.14 9.74
C GLU A 79 13.66 14.53 10.69
N ARG A 80 12.69 15.32 10.22
CA ARG A 80 11.49 15.65 11.01
C ARG A 80 10.65 14.42 11.30
N LEU A 81 10.44 13.56 10.31
CA LEU A 81 9.69 12.31 10.49
C LEU A 81 10.42 11.32 11.41
N LYS A 82 11.75 11.21 11.31
CA LYS A 82 12.55 10.42 12.26
C LYS A 82 12.38 10.93 13.69
N SER A 83 12.43 12.24 13.88
CA SER A 83 12.22 12.86 15.20
C SER A 83 10.78 12.64 15.73
N ALA A 84 9.80 12.45 14.85
CA ALA A 84 8.41 12.17 15.20
C ALA A 84 8.08 10.66 15.22
N ALA A 85 9.10 9.77 15.13
CA ALA A 85 8.87 8.34 14.98
C ALA A 85 8.05 7.72 16.13
N ASP A 86 8.22 8.20 17.35
CA ASP A 86 7.45 7.73 18.51
C ASP A 86 5.98 8.14 18.45
N ASP A 87 5.69 9.36 17.97
CA ASP A 87 4.34 9.85 17.73
C ASP A 87 3.67 9.05 16.59
N ILE A 88 4.39 8.80 15.48
CA ILE A 88 3.92 7.97 14.37
C ILE A 88 3.52 6.59 14.88
N VAL A 89 4.40 5.92 15.63
CA VAL A 89 4.13 4.59 16.19
C VAL A 89 2.96 4.63 17.15
N CYS A 90 2.83 5.66 17.96
CA CYS A 90 1.72 5.83 18.89
C CYS A 90 0.38 5.91 18.14
N TRP A 91 0.28 6.80 17.15
CA TRP A 91 -0.96 7.03 16.42
C TRP A 91 -1.32 5.88 15.48
N GLU A 92 -0.35 5.31 14.75
CA GLU A 92 -0.63 4.12 13.93
C GLU A 92 -1.03 2.90 14.79
N THR A 93 -0.42 2.71 15.96
CA THR A 93 -0.86 1.67 16.89
C THR A 93 -2.31 1.92 17.34
N ALA A 94 -2.69 3.16 17.62
CA ALA A 94 -4.02 3.51 18.07
C ALA A 94 -5.07 3.34 16.95
N GLU A 95 -4.81 3.81 15.73
CA GLU A 95 -5.77 3.77 14.62
C GLU A 95 -5.84 2.42 13.90
N LEU A 96 -4.80 1.56 14.01
CA LEU A 96 -4.77 0.22 13.41
C LEU A 96 -5.01 -0.91 14.42
N GLY A 97 -4.82 -0.65 15.71
CA GLY A 97 -4.89 -1.68 16.75
C GLY A 97 -3.79 -2.74 16.67
N MET A 98 -2.72 -2.48 15.92
CA MET A 98 -1.64 -3.44 15.70
C MET A 98 -0.62 -3.46 16.84
N PRO A 99 0.09 -4.61 17.08
CA PRO A 99 1.16 -4.69 18.07
C PRO A 99 2.23 -3.60 17.84
N ARG A 100 2.56 -2.84 18.90
CA ARG A 100 3.46 -1.67 18.82
C ARG A 100 4.82 -2.00 18.21
N ALA A 101 5.40 -3.17 18.53
CA ALA A 101 6.69 -3.59 17.98
C ALA A 101 6.63 -3.83 16.47
N TYR A 102 5.51 -4.35 15.96
CA TYR A 102 5.29 -4.53 14.54
C TYR A 102 5.14 -3.18 13.83
N VAL A 103 4.34 -2.27 14.40
CA VAL A 103 4.18 -0.90 13.87
C VAL A 103 5.53 -0.19 13.81
N ARG A 104 6.34 -0.22 14.88
CA ARG A 104 7.68 0.38 14.86
C ARG A 104 8.49 -0.11 13.67
N ARG A 105 8.66 -1.42 13.55
CA ARG A 105 9.54 -2.03 12.55
C ARG A 105 9.03 -1.89 11.12
N LYS A 106 7.72 -2.15 10.88
CA LYS A 106 7.15 -2.31 9.53
C LYS A 106 6.39 -1.08 9.03
N HIS A 107 5.74 -0.34 9.92
CA HIS A 107 4.95 0.84 9.54
C HIS A 107 5.73 2.15 9.70
N CYS A 108 6.72 2.21 10.59
CA CYS A 108 7.53 3.41 10.79
C CYS A 108 8.92 3.25 10.16
N ASP A 109 9.83 2.50 10.79
CA ASP A 109 11.25 2.50 10.42
C ASP A 109 11.49 2.06 8.97
N TYR A 110 10.84 0.96 8.56
CA TYR A 110 10.93 0.47 7.18
C TYR A 110 10.34 1.46 6.17
N GLN A 111 9.26 2.17 6.51
CA GLN A 111 8.66 3.12 5.58
C GLN A 111 9.47 4.41 5.46
N LEU A 112 10.07 4.87 6.56
CA LEU A 112 10.98 6.03 6.54
C LEU A 112 12.23 5.77 5.70
N SER A 113 12.74 4.53 5.63
CA SER A 113 13.90 4.18 4.80
C SER A 113 13.66 4.37 3.29
N ARG A 114 12.40 4.49 2.85
CA ARG A 114 12.05 4.76 1.44
C ARG A 114 12.42 6.17 0.99
N ILE A 115 12.44 7.15 1.90
CA ILE A 115 12.76 8.53 1.54
C ILE A 115 14.19 8.66 1.01
N PRO A 116 15.23 8.20 1.72
CA PRO A 116 16.60 8.20 1.17
C PRO A 116 16.74 7.34 -0.10
N ALA A 117 16.01 6.21 -0.22
CA ALA A 117 16.02 5.41 -1.45
C ALA A 117 15.48 6.19 -2.66
N TYR A 118 14.38 6.95 -2.50
CA TYR A 118 13.90 7.84 -3.58
C TYR A 118 14.88 8.97 -3.90
N ILE A 119 15.59 9.51 -2.90
CA ILE A 119 16.64 10.52 -3.10
C ILE A 119 17.81 9.94 -3.90
N GLU A 120 18.19 8.70 -3.65
CA GLU A 120 19.20 7.98 -4.43
C GLU A 120 18.74 7.80 -5.87
N CYS A 121 17.56 7.19 -6.08
CA CYS A 121 17.02 6.93 -7.41
C CYS A 121 16.80 8.20 -8.26
N VAL A 122 16.37 9.32 -7.66
CA VAL A 122 16.13 10.56 -8.43
C VAL A 122 17.41 11.18 -8.98
N ARG A 123 18.55 10.91 -8.35
CA ARG A 123 19.87 11.38 -8.83
C ARG A 123 20.34 10.65 -10.09
N GLU A 124 19.83 9.45 -10.34
CA GLU A 124 20.12 8.66 -11.54
C GLU A 124 19.35 9.17 -12.78
N ILE A 125 18.31 9.98 -12.60
CA ILE A 125 17.46 10.44 -13.70
C ILE A 125 18.15 11.52 -14.52
N PRO A 126 18.40 11.30 -15.83
CA PRO A 126 18.94 12.30 -16.73
C PRO A 126 17.85 13.31 -17.13
N PHE A 127 17.55 14.31 -16.27
CA PHE A 127 16.50 15.32 -16.53
C PHE A 127 16.68 16.07 -17.84
N LEU A 128 17.87 16.05 -18.40
CA LEU A 128 18.21 16.63 -19.69
C LEU A 128 19.11 15.67 -20.45
N SER A 129 18.71 15.21 -21.61
CA SER A 129 19.51 14.32 -22.45
C SER A 129 19.52 14.80 -23.91
N ARG A 130 20.70 14.71 -24.55
CA ARG A 130 20.87 15.08 -25.96
C ARG A 130 20.68 13.84 -26.83
N ARG A 131 19.90 13.99 -27.90
CA ARG A 131 19.72 13.00 -28.97
C ARG A 131 20.07 13.70 -30.28
N LYS A 132 20.81 13.13 -31.18
CA LYS A 132 21.15 13.73 -32.51
C LYS A 132 20.77 15.24 -32.61
N SER A 133 19.61 15.56 -33.17
CA SER A 133 19.07 16.92 -33.35
C SER A 133 18.08 17.36 -32.26
N ALA A 134 17.82 16.55 -31.24
CA ALA A 134 16.84 16.85 -30.21
C ALA A 134 17.47 16.97 -28.82
N LEU A 135 16.89 17.83 -28.01
CA LEU A 135 17.11 17.92 -26.57
C LEU A 135 15.85 17.39 -25.88
N VAL A 136 15.98 16.26 -25.15
CA VAL A 136 14.89 15.67 -24.39
C VAL A 136 14.94 16.16 -22.95
N ARG A 137 13.83 16.72 -22.47
CA ARG A 137 13.65 17.19 -21.10
C ARG A 137 12.63 16.32 -20.38
N ILE A 138 12.92 16.00 -19.11
CA ILE A 138 11.95 15.41 -18.17
C ILE A 138 11.38 16.55 -17.37
N GLU A 139 10.05 16.72 -17.41
CA GLU A 139 9.30 17.79 -16.78
C GLU A 139 8.23 17.22 -15.83
N PRO A 140 7.85 17.93 -14.75
CA PRO A 140 6.73 17.52 -13.91
C PRO A 140 5.40 17.57 -14.66
N LEU A 141 4.40 16.87 -14.13
CA LEU A 141 3.05 16.81 -14.71
C LEU A 141 2.20 18.02 -14.32
N GLY A 142 2.20 18.38 -13.01
CA GLY A 142 1.31 19.40 -12.47
C GLY A 142 0.86 19.09 -11.04
N VAL A 143 -0.46 19.20 -10.80
CA VAL A 143 -1.09 18.82 -9.52
C VAL A 143 -1.40 17.34 -9.52
N ILE A 144 -0.92 16.62 -8.52
CA ILE A 144 -1.15 15.19 -8.33
C ILE A 144 -2.13 14.97 -7.17
N ALA A 145 -3.23 14.26 -7.42
CA ALA A 145 -4.10 13.77 -6.37
C ALA A 145 -3.58 12.42 -5.87
N CYS A 146 -3.14 12.37 -4.61
CA CYS A 146 -2.68 11.16 -3.94
C CYS A 146 -3.78 10.62 -3.01
N LEU A 147 -4.33 9.47 -3.34
CA LEU A 147 -5.43 8.83 -2.61
C LEU A 147 -4.90 7.54 -1.97
N THR A 148 -4.80 7.49 -0.63
CA THR A 148 -4.13 6.40 0.06
C THR A 148 -5.06 5.55 0.92
N PRO A 149 -4.79 4.22 1.03
CA PRO A 149 -5.53 3.31 1.88
C PRO A 149 -5.10 3.42 3.35
N TRP A 150 -5.65 2.55 4.16
CA TRP A 150 -5.47 2.53 5.61
C TRP A 150 -4.46 1.49 6.12
N ASN A 151 -4.07 0.50 5.31
CA ASN A 151 -3.36 -0.69 5.79
C ASN A 151 -1.88 -0.49 6.14
N TYR A 152 -1.20 0.48 5.52
CA TYR A 152 0.15 0.96 5.84
C TYR A 152 0.18 2.49 5.67
N PRO A 153 -0.45 3.27 6.58
CA PRO A 153 -0.75 4.70 6.36
C PRO A 153 0.46 5.51 5.93
N LEU A 154 1.53 5.53 6.74
CA LEU A 154 2.75 6.28 6.42
C LEU A 154 3.39 5.79 5.11
N GLY A 155 3.51 4.49 4.94
CA GLY A 155 4.18 3.91 3.77
C GLY A 155 3.48 4.24 2.46
N GLN A 156 2.16 4.16 2.44
CA GLN A 156 1.35 4.46 1.25
C GLN A 156 1.41 5.95 0.89
N ILE A 157 1.51 6.83 1.89
CA ILE A 157 1.69 8.26 1.66
C ILE A 157 3.08 8.53 1.09
N ILE A 158 4.14 8.00 1.71
CA ILE A 158 5.53 8.20 1.27
C ILE A 158 5.70 7.75 -0.19
N GLN A 159 5.17 6.58 -0.56
CA GLN A 159 5.32 6.02 -1.91
C GLN A 159 4.68 6.87 -3.02
N LYS A 160 3.74 7.74 -2.70
CA LYS A 160 3.06 8.62 -3.67
C LYS A 160 3.56 10.06 -3.59
N VAL A 161 3.61 10.62 -2.38
CA VAL A 161 3.89 12.02 -2.15
C VAL A 161 5.37 12.35 -2.40
N VAL A 162 6.29 11.52 -1.89
CA VAL A 162 7.73 11.76 -2.01
C VAL A 162 8.19 11.79 -3.46
N PRO A 163 7.92 10.76 -4.29
CA PRO A 163 8.33 10.79 -5.69
C PRO A 163 7.64 11.91 -6.48
N ALA A 164 6.35 12.19 -6.23
CA ALA A 164 5.66 13.29 -6.90
C ALA A 164 6.35 14.64 -6.66
N ILE A 165 6.69 14.94 -5.39
CA ILE A 165 7.34 16.20 -5.00
C ILE A 165 8.79 16.25 -5.48
N LEU A 166 9.57 15.16 -5.39
CA LEU A 166 10.94 15.10 -5.92
C LEU A 166 10.98 15.36 -7.44
N MET A 167 9.97 14.89 -8.18
CA MET A 167 9.85 15.14 -9.61
C MET A 167 9.33 16.55 -9.96
N GLY A 168 9.05 17.40 -8.96
CA GLY A 168 8.67 18.81 -9.13
C GLY A 168 7.16 19.04 -9.25
N ASN A 169 6.33 18.08 -8.91
CA ASN A 169 4.88 18.23 -8.86
C ASN A 169 4.43 18.81 -7.52
N THR A 170 3.21 19.34 -7.47
CA THR A 170 2.48 19.68 -6.25
C THR A 170 1.44 18.62 -5.93
N VAL A 171 1.09 18.46 -4.67
CA VAL A 171 0.28 17.32 -4.19
C VAL A 171 -0.91 17.77 -3.38
N VAL A 172 -2.04 17.11 -3.64
CA VAL A 172 -3.20 17.05 -2.73
C VAL A 172 -3.32 15.61 -2.24
N LEU A 173 -3.03 15.40 -0.95
CA LEU A 173 -3.18 14.11 -0.29
C LEU A 173 -4.57 13.98 0.33
N LYS A 174 -5.24 12.87 0.03
CA LYS A 174 -6.44 12.41 0.72
C LYS A 174 -6.21 11.01 1.31
N PRO A 175 -5.88 10.88 2.60
CA PRO A 175 -5.73 9.58 3.25
C PRO A 175 -7.08 8.90 3.49
N SER A 176 -7.05 7.61 3.83
CA SER A 176 -8.24 6.93 4.31
C SER A 176 -8.75 7.56 5.60
N SER A 177 -10.08 7.69 5.74
CA SER A 177 -10.70 8.14 6.99
C SER A 177 -10.64 7.10 8.12
N LEU A 178 -10.24 5.87 7.83
CA LEU A 178 -10.05 4.81 8.84
C LEU A 178 -8.68 4.90 9.55
N ALA A 179 -7.66 5.49 8.89
CA ALA A 179 -6.33 5.67 9.45
C ALA A 179 -5.70 6.99 8.95
N PRO A 180 -6.20 8.14 9.40
CA PRO A 180 -5.80 9.46 8.92
C PRO A 180 -4.74 10.15 9.80
N LEU A 181 -4.49 9.66 11.03
CA LEU A 181 -3.77 10.45 12.05
C LEU A 181 -2.29 10.61 11.69
N THR A 182 -1.68 9.57 11.14
CA THR A 182 -0.29 9.62 10.67
C THR A 182 -0.11 10.63 9.52
N ALA A 183 -1.13 10.83 8.68
CA ALA A 183 -1.08 11.87 7.64
C ALA A 183 -0.99 13.28 8.22
N VAL A 184 -1.58 13.52 9.40
CA VAL A 184 -1.47 14.81 10.12
C VAL A 184 -0.04 15.02 10.65
N VAL A 185 0.59 13.97 11.20
CA VAL A 185 1.99 14.02 11.64
C VAL A 185 2.92 14.34 10.47
N LEU A 186 2.72 13.67 9.33
CA LEU A 186 3.49 13.91 8.10
C LEU A 186 3.25 15.33 7.56
N ALA A 187 2.02 15.83 7.55
CA ALA A 187 1.69 17.17 7.08
C ALA A 187 2.40 18.25 7.92
N GLU A 188 2.43 18.08 9.24
CA GLU A 188 3.17 19.00 10.12
C GLU A 188 4.67 18.92 9.86
N ALA A 189 5.22 17.72 9.59
CA ALA A 189 6.62 17.56 9.23
C ALA A 189 6.96 18.30 7.91
N PHE A 190 6.06 18.30 6.91
CA PHE A 190 6.22 19.11 5.69
C PHE A 190 6.30 20.60 6.00
N ARG A 191 5.42 21.11 6.85
CA ARG A 191 5.41 22.51 7.29
C ARG A 191 6.71 22.87 8.00
N GLU A 192 7.15 22.06 8.95
CA GLU A 192 8.39 22.27 9.72
C GLU A 192 9.68 22.11 8.89
N ALA A 193 9.65 21.29 7.84
CA ALA A 193 10.78 21.16 6.91
C ALA A 193 10.96 22.40 6.01
N GLY A 194 9.93 23.27 5.95
CA GLY A 194 9.97 24.53 5.22
C GLY A 194 9.65 24.40 3.73
N PHE A 195 8.81 23.44 3.34
CA PHE A 195 8.28 23.40 1.97
C PHE A 195 7.43 24.64 1.69
N PRO A 196 7.50 25.19 0.47
CA PRO A 196 6.68 26.34 0.10
C PRO A 196 5.18 26.04 0.25
N PRO A 197 4.37 27.03 0.70
CA PRO A 197 2.92 26.88 0.78
C PRO A 197 2.29 26.36 -0.50
N GLY A 198 1.41 25.35 -0.40
CA GLY A 198 0.72 24.76 -1.53
C GLY A 198 1.46 23.62 -2.24
N VAL A 199 2.76 23.40 -2.00
CA VAL A 199 3.50 22.25 -2.58
C VAL A 199 2.90 20.93 -2.07
N PHE A 200 2.56 20.87 -0.79
CA PHE A 200 1.85 19.76 -0.18
C PHE A 200 0.57 20.26 0.51
N ASN A 201 -0.54 19.57 0.29
CA ASN A 201 -1.84 19.86 0.91
C ASN A 201 -2.46 18.55 1.41
N LEU A 202 -3.12 18.58 2.57
CA LEU A 202 -3.83 17.45 3.18
C LEU A 202 -5.31 17.78 3.34
N VAL A 203 -6.18 16.92 2.80
CA VAL A 203 -7.62 16.98 3.01
C VAL A 203 -8.15 15.66 3.61
N ASN A 204 -8.66 15.73 4.82
CA ASN A 204 -9.29 14.62 5.53
C ASN A 204 -10.79 14.57 5.24
N GLY A 205 -11.34 13.36 5.17
CA GLY A 205 -12.77 13.14 4.98
C GLY A 205 -13.06 11.77 4.35
N ALA A 206 -14.32 11.35 4.40
CA ALA A 206 -14.77 10.13 3.75
C ALA A 206 -14.75 10.28 2.23
N GLY A 207 -14.27 9.22 1.52
CA GLY A 207 -14.11 9.26 0.07
C GLY A 207 -15.38 9.68 -0.70
N ALA A 208 -16.55 9.23 -0.26
CA ALA A 208 -17.83 9.58 -0.89
C ALA A 208 -18.16 11.09 -0.86
N ARG A 209 -17.67 11.83 0.15
CA ARG A 209 -17.91 13.30 0.26
C ARG A 209 -17.09 14.11 -0.74
N PHE A 210 -16.01 13.55 -1.28
CA PHE A 210 -15.22 14.18 -2.33
C PHE A 210 -15.79 13.95 -3.73
N GLY A 211 -16.75 13.03 -3.86
CA GLY A 211 -17.34 12.70 -5.16
C GLY A 211 -16.27 12.34 -6.19
N ASN A 212 -16.37 13.00 -7.32
CA ASN A 212 -15.44 12.77 -8.44
C ASN A 212 -14.45 13.94 -8.65
N ILE A 213 -14.30 14.85 -7.68
CA ILE A 213 -13.54 16.09 -7.88
C ILE A 213 -12.11 15.82 -8.37
N PHE A 214 -11.43 14.81 -7.84
CA PHE A 214 -10.05 14.51 -8.26
C PHE A 214 -9.95 13.97 -9.69
N THR A 215 -11.01 13.29 -10.18
CA THR A 215 -11.05 12.80 -11.56
C THR A 215 -11.53 13.88 -12.54
N ASP A 216 -12.37 14.79 -12.11
CA ASP A 216 -13.07 15.71 -13.00
C ASP A 216 -12.43 17.11 -13.04
N HIS A 217 -11.76 17.54 -11.95
CA HIS A 217 -11.16 18.88 -11.86
C HIS A 217 -10.07 19.08 -12.92
N PRO A 218 -10.13 20.15 -13.76
CA PRO A 218 -9.21 20.33 -14.89
C PRO A 218 -7.75 20.51 -14.47
N ASP A 219 -7.49 21.09 -13.31
CA ASP A 219 -6.13 21.33 -12.81
C ASP A 219 -5.45 20.11 -12.21
N VAL A 220 -6.18 19.05 -11.88
CA VAL A 220 -5.59 17.75 -11.50
C VAL A 220 -5.09 17.04 -12.74
N THR A 221 -3.78 16.79 -12.83
CA THR A 221 -3.16 16.19 -14.02
C THR A 221 -2.98 14.68 -13.89
N MET A 222 -2.91 14.17 -12.67
CA MET A 222 -2.73 12.74 -12.41
C MET A 222 -3.39 12.32 -11.10
N ILE A 223 -3.89 11.09 -11.08
CA ILE A 223 -4.39 10.41 -9.89
C ILE A 223 -3.43 9.27 -9.55
N SER A 224 -2.86 9.29 -8.35
CA SER A 224 -2.10 8.18 -7.77
C SER A 224 -2.96 7.56 -6.65
N PHE A 225 -3.39 6.32 -6.85
CA PHE A 225 -4.35 5.63 -5.98
C PHE A 225 -3.85 4.25 -5.58
N THR A 226 -4.00 3.91 -4.31
CA THR A 226 -3.93 2.52 -3.83
C THR A 226 -5.23 2.17 -3.10
N GLY A 227 -5.80 1.01 -3.42
CA GLY A 227 -7.02 0.54 -2.81
C GLY A 227 -7.67 -0.63 -3.54
N SER A 228 -9.00 -0.78 -3.40
CA SER A 228 -9.71 -1.90 -4.03
C SER A 228 -9.71 -1.81 -5.55
N THR A 229 -9.62 -2.96 -6.23
CA THR A 229 -9.68 -3.07 -7.69
C THR A 229 -10.93 -2.42 -8.27
N GLU A 230 -12.08 -2.55 -7.61
CA GLU A 230 -13.32 -1.93 -8.05
C GLU A 230 -13.24 -0.39 -8.04
N THR A 231 -12.69 0.20 -6.97
CA THR A 231 -12.51 1.65 -6.91
C THR A 231 -11.48 2.13 -7.93
N GLY A 232 -10.37 1.40 -8.10
CA GLY A 232 -9.35 1.71 -9.11
C GLY A 232 -9.93 1.71 -10.53
N ARG A 233 -10.76 0.71 -10.86
CA ARG A 233 -11.43 0.63 -12.17
C ARG A 233 -12.34 1.84 -12.41
N ARG A 234 -13.13 2.26 -11.40
CA ARG A 234 -13.98 3.46 -11.51
C ARG A 234 -13.16 4.73 -11.69
N LEU A 235 -12.07 4.88 -10.96
CA LEU A 235 -11.16 6.04 -11.10
C LEU A 235 -10.52 6.07 -12.49
N ALA A 236 -10.01 4.94 -13.00
CA ALA A 236 -9.43 4.84 -14.33
C ALA A 236 -10.45 5.19 -15.43
N GLN A 237 -11.66 4.65 -15.34
CA GLN A 237 -12.73 4.93 -16.29
C GLN A 237 -13.05 6.43 -16.35
N ARG A 238 -13.17 7.11 -15.22
CA ARG A 238 -13.44 8.55 -15.19
C ARG A 238 -12.26 9.39 -15.62
N ALA A 239 -11.06 9.06 -15.16
CA ALA A 239 -9.82 9.74 -15.54
C ALA A 239 -9.60 9.66 -17.07
N GLY A 240 -9.95 8.52 -17.69
CA GLY A 240 -9.89 8.32 -19.12
C GLY A 240 -10.76 9.30 -19.92
N ALA A 241 -11.91 9.73 -19.39
CA ALA A 241 -12.79 10.72 -20.05
C ALA A 241 -12.11 12.10 -20.24
N THR A 242 -11.12 12.43 -19.41
CA THR A 242 -10.37 13.69 -19.48
C THR A 242 -8.88 13.48 -19.78
N LEU A 243 -8.49 12.26 -20.17
CA LEU A 243 -7.11 11.83 -20.50
C LEU A 243 -6.12 12.11 -19.36
N LYS A 244 -6.58 12.09 -18.10
CA LYS A 244 -5.69 12.19 -16.93
C LYS A 244 -4.86 10.92 -16.79
N ARG A 245 -3.61 11.08 -16.38
CA ARG A 245 -2.78 9.95 -16.01
C ARG A 245 -3.29 9.30 -14.73
N THR A 246 -3.11 7.99 -14.64
CA THR A 246 -3.39 7.22 -13.43
C THR A 246 -2.21 6.30 -13.11
N SER A 247 -1.86 6.22 -11.82
CA SER A 247 -1.06 5.15 -11.25
C SER A 247 -1.93 4.46 -10.21
N LEU A 248 -2.18 3.19 -10.39
CA LEU A 248 -3.13 2.41 -9.61
C LEU A 248 -2.44 1.19 -9.06
N GLU A 249 -2.37 1.10 -7.72
CA GLU A 249 -1.95 -0.08 -6.98
C GLU A 249 -3.17 -0.70 -6.33
N LEU A 250 -3.53 -1.91 -6.77
CA LEU A 250 -4.82 -2.52 -6.47
C LEU A 250 -4.65 -3.85 -5.71
N GLY A 251 -5.69 -4.66 -5.72
CA GLY A 251 -5.72 -5.92 -5.00
C GLY A 251 -4.79 -6.99 -5.54
N GLY A 252 -4.57 -8.01 -4.75
CA GLY A 252 -3.78 -9.18 -5.11
C GLY A 252 -4.36 -10.49 -4.59
N LYS A 253 -3.94 -11.59 -5.18
CA LYS A 253 -4.19 -12.97 -4.71
C LYS A 253 -2.93 -13.79 -4.93
N SER A 254 -1.86 -13.35 -4.29
CA SER A 254 -0.49 -13.75 -4.58
C SER A 254 -0.23 -15.22 -4.23
N PRO A 255 0.34 -16.01 -5.15
CA PRO A 255 0.73 -17.38 -4.89
C PRO A 255 2.12 -17.46 -4.24
N PHE A 256 2.30 -18.40 -3.32
CA PHE A 256 3.57 -18.95 -2.94
C PHE A 256 3.67 -20.38 -3.45
N VAL A 257 4.62 -20.64 -4.31
CA VAL A 257 4.82 -21.98 -4.90
C VAL A 257 6.00 -22.65 -4.21
N TRP A 258 5.78 -23.79 -3.59
CA TRP A 258 6.85 -24.62 -3.07
C TRP A 258 7.17 -25.74 -4.07
N LEU A 259 8.43 -25.80 -4.48
CA LEU A 259 8.93 -26.84 -5.35
C LEU A 259 9.51 -27.99 -4.51
N PRO A 260 9.49 -29.24 -4.99
CA PRO A 260 10.13 -30.33 -4.27
C PRO A 260 11.65 -30.15 -4.20
N GLY A 261 12.28 -30.71 -3.16
CA GLY A 261 13.74 -30.73 -3.02
C GLY A 261 14.37 -29.48 -2.42
N ALA A 262 13.61 -28.61 -1.77
CA ALA A 262 14.16 -27.50 -0.97
C ALA A 262 14.70 -28.03 0.39
N ASP A 263 15.69 -27.32 0.92
CA ASP A 263 16.41 -27.75 2.15
C ASP A 263 15.67 -27.37 3.44
N ASP A 264 14.90 -26.26 3.47
CA ASP A 264 14.30 -25.73 4.69
C ASP A 264 12.85 -25.21 4.47
N TYR A 265 11.91 -26.15 4.50
CA TYR A 265 10.47 -25.81 4.43
C TYR A 265 9.95 -25.14 5.71
N GLU A 266 10.65 -25.21 6.84
CA GLU A 266 10.24 -24.48 8.04
C GLU A 266 10.47 -22.97 7.86
N SER A 267 11.60 -22.56 7.28
CA SER A 267 11.85 -21.16 6.90
C SER A 267 10.82 -20.65 5.91
N ALA A 268 10.53 -21.43 4.85
CA ALA A 268 9.50 -21.11 3.87
C ALA A 268 8.12 -20.94 4.51
N CYS A 269 7.77 -21.81 5.49
CA CYS A 269 6.51 -21.72 6.20
C CYS A 269 6.44 -20.44 7.08
N ARG A 270 7.52 -20.06 7.76
CA ARG A 270 7.59 -18.81 8.52
C ARG A 270 7.46 -17.58 7.60
N THR A 271 8.11 -17.60 6.45
CA THR A 271 7.96 -16.56 5.42
C THR A 271 6.52 -16.45 4.93
N LEU A 272 5.87 -17.57 4.61
CA LEU A 272 4.45 -17.63 4.26
C LEU A 272 3.57 -17.02 5.35
N PHE A 273 3.71 -17.48 6.59
CA PHE A 273 2.88 -17.02 7.70
C PHE A 273 3.10 -15.54 8.04
N ASN A 274 4.37 -15.07 7.96
CA ASN A 274 4.68 -13.65 8.10
C ASN A 274 4.02 -12.82 7.00
N SER A 275 3.95 -13.34 5.78
CA SER A 275 3.32 -12.64 4.65
C SER A 275 1.79 -12.61 4.76
N VAL A 276 1.15 -13.73 5.14
CA VAL A 276 -0.31 -13.86 5.09
C VAL A 276 -1.00 -13.47 6.39
N PHE A 277 -0.31 -13.53 7.54
CA PHE A 277 -0.94 -13.29 8.85
C PHE A 277 -0.56 -11.96 9.48
N LEU A 278 0.71 -11.51 9.36
CA LEU A 278 1.09 -10.20 9.90
C LEU A 278 0.24 -9.09 9.27
N ASN A 279 0.05 -8.00 9.99
CA ASN A 279 -0.93 -6.97 9.68
C ASN A 279 -2.38 -7.49 9.59
N ALA A 280 -2.69 -8.60 10.30
CA ALA A 280 -3.95 -9.33 10.20
C ALA A 280 -4.33 -9.70 8.74
N GLY A 281 -3.34 -9.99 7.88
CA GLY A 281 -3.54 -10.31 6.47
C GLY A 281 -3.95 -9.14 5.58
N GLN A 282 -3.95 -7.92 6.09
CA GLN A 282 -4.39 -6.71 5.39
C GLN A 282 -3.27 -6.10 4.53
N THR A 283 -2.71 -6.93 3.65
CA THR A 283 -1.57 -6.60 2.79
C THR A 283 -1.86 -7.03 1.35
N CYS A 284 -1.76 -6.10 0.39
CA CYS A 284 -2.05 -6.38 -1.01
C CYS A 284 -1.12 -7.45 -1.62
N THR A 285 0.12 -7.55 -1.13
CA THR A 285 1.11 -8.55 -1.56
C THR A 285 1.07 -9.84 -0.73
N ALA A 286 0.10 -10.01 0.19
CA ALA A 286 0.02 -11.20 1.04
C ALA A 286 0.01 -12.48 0.19
N LEU A 287 0.91 -13.42 0.51
CA LEU A 287 0.99 -14.73 -0.13
C LEU A 287 -0.16 -15.63 0.35
N SER A 288 -1.37 -15.25 -0.03
CA SER A 288 -2.61 -15.85 0.50
C SER A 288 -3.03 -17.15 -0.18
N ARG A 289 -2.28 -17.60 -1.19
CA ARG A 289 -2.42 -18.93 -1.82
C ARG A 289 -1.08 -19.67 -1.71
N LEU A 290 -1.08 -20.81 -1.07
CA LEU A 290 0.06 -21.73 -1.10
C LEU A 290 -0.20 -22.85 -2.10
N LEU A 291 0.73 -23.08 -3.02
CA LEU A 291 0.72 -24.16 -4.00
C LEU A 291 1.83 -25.15 -3.66
N ILE A 292 1.50 -26.41 -3.38
CA ILE A 292 2.43 -27.46 -2.98
C ILE A 292 2.26 -28.73 -3.81
N PRO A 293 3.32 -29.54 -4.00
CA PRO A 293 3.15 -30.88 -4.55
C PRO A 293 2.18 -31.70 -3.70
N GLU A 294 1.31 -32.49 -4.33
CA GLU A 294 0.35 -33.36 -3.62
C GLU A 294 1.04 -34.29 -2.61
N SER A 295 2.23 -34.76 -2.95
CA SER A 295 3.06 -35.63 -2.07
C SER A 295 3.51 -34.94 -0.77
N MET A 296 3.54 -33.61 -0.71
CA MET A 296 4.01 -32.86 0.45
C MET A 296 2.89 -32.48 1.42
N LYS A 297 1.63 -32.71 1.08
CA LYS A 297 0.48 -32.24 1.87
C LYS A 297 0.60 -32.59 3.36
N CYS A 298 0.81 -33.85 3.70
CA CYS A 298 0.89 -34.28 5.09
C CYS A 298 2.07 -33.67 5.86
N GLU A 299 3.20 -33.43 5.20
CA GLU A 299 4.36 -32.79 5.81
C GLU A 299 4.09 -31.31 6.10
N VAL A 300 3.52 -30.61 5.15
CA VAL A 300 3.14 -29.20 5.28
C VAL A 300 2.10 -29.02 6.38
N GLU A 301 1.09 -29.87 6.47
CA GLU A 301 0.10 -29.84 7.56
C GLU A 301 0.75 -30.03 8.94
N LYS A 302 1.75 -30.90 9.07
CA LYS A 302 2.53 -31.05 10.32
C LYS A 302 3.31 -29.78 10.67
N LEU A 303 3.95 -29.14 9.66
CA LEU A 303 4.62 -27.86 9.85
C LEU A 303 3.66 -26.76 10.31
N PHE A 304 2.46 -26.71 9.74
CA PHE A 304 1.44 -25.74 10.15
C PHE A 304 1.04 -25.94 11.61
N LEU A 305 0.77 -27.18 12.05
CA LEU A 305 0.44 -27.48 13.46
C LEU A 305 1.58 -27.08 14.42
N LYS A 306 2.84 -27.21 13.97
CA LYS A 306 4.01 -26.80 14.76
C LYS A 306 4.11 -25.28 14.89
N LEU A 307 3.87 -24.52 13.82
CA LEU A 307 4.22 -23.10 13.74
C LEU A 307 3.05 -22.15 14.01
N LEU A 308 1.80 -22.54 13.72
CA LEU A 308 0.62 -21.70 13.94
C LEU A 308 0.47 -21.16 15.37
N PRO A 309 0.81 -21.92 16.44
CA PRO A 309 0.72 -21.43 17.82
C PRO A 309 1.56 -20.18 18.10
N ASP A 310 2.62 -19.92 17.30
CA ASP A 310 3.45 -18.72 17.43
C ASP A 310 2.72 -17.44 16.98
N TYR A 311 1.69 -17.57 16.13
CA TYR A 311 0.96 -16.44 15.52
C TYR A 311 -0.24 -16.03 16.35
N GLN A 312 0.02 -15.58 17.57
CA GLN A 312 -1.02 -15.18 18.52
C GLN A 312 -1.65 -13.84 18.15
N VAL A 313 -2.97 -13.79 18.28
CA VAL A 313 -3.78 -12.58 18.09
C VAL A 313 -4.00 -11.94 19.45
N GLY A 314 -3.80 -10.64 19.54
CA GLY A 314 -4.00 -9.94 20.81
C GLY A 314 -4.03 -8.41 20.67
N ARG A 315 -4.15 -7.75 21.81
CA ARG A 315 -4.18 -6.28 21.91
C ARG A 315 -2.78 -5.70 21.64
N PRO A 316 -2.69 -4.42 21.28
CA PRO A 316 -1.41 -3.76 20.95
C PRO A 316 -0.35 -3.81 22.06
N ASP A 317 -0.78 -3.93 23.31
CA ASP A 317 0.03 -3.96 24.53
C ASP A 317 0.38 -5.40 24.99
N ASP A 318 -0.21 -6.44 24.39
CA ASP A 318 0.20 -7.83 24.67
C ASP A 318 1.53 -8.14 23.96
N SER A 319 2.57 -8.36 24.75
CA SER A 319 3.92 -8.66 24.23
C SER A 319 4.03 -9.99 23.47
N ARG A 320 3.04 -10.89 23.61
CA ARG A 320 2.98 -12.18 22.91
C ARG A 320 2.24 -12.06 21.57
N ALA A 321 1.44 -11.01 21.39
CA ALA A 321 0.66 -10.83 20.17
C ALA A 321 1.57 -10.48 19.00
N LEU A 322 1.46 -11.24 17.91
CA LEU A 322 2.03 -10.91 16.61
C LEU A 322 1.01 -10.26 15.68
N LEU A 323 -0.27 -10.56 15.88
CA LEU A 323 -1.37 -10.04 15.08
C LEU A 323 -2.27 -9.14 15.92
N GLY A 324 -2.68 -8.01 15.32
CA GLY A 324 -3.77 -7.17 15.80
C GLY A 324 -5.11 -7.53 15.16
N PRO A 325 -6.12 -6.66 15.32
CA PRO A 325 -7.44 -6.82 14.69
C PRO A 325 -7.42 -6.48 13.20
N VAL A 326 -8.50 -6.76 12.49
CA VAL A 326 -8.80 -6.10 11.22
C VAL A 326 -9.35 -4.70 11.50
N ILE A 327 -9.20 -3.79 10.52
CA ILE A 327 -9.37 -2.34 10.71
C ILE A 327 -10.77 -1.88 11.13
N SER A 328 -11.82 -2.62 10.81
CA SER A 328 -13.19 -2.15 11.01
C SER A 328 -14.19 -3.30 11.07
N ARG A 329 -15.41 -2.99 11.52
CA ARG A 329 -16.54 -3.91 11.48
C ARG A 329 -16.81 -4.45 10.08
N SER A 330 -16.82 -3.59 9.07
CA SER A 330 -17.08 -4.01 7.68
C SER A 330 -16.03 -4.98 7.17
N GLN A 331 -14.76 -4.77 7.53
CA GLN A 331 -13.67 -5.69 7.18
C GLN A 331 -13.79 -7.02 7.94
N TYR A 332 -14.17 -6.97 9.21
CA TYR A 332 -14.43 -8.16 10.01
C TYR A 332 -15.56 -9.02 9.41
N GLU A 333 -16.68 -8.40 9.06
CA GLU A 333 -17.82 -9.04 8.41
C GLU A 333 -17.44 -9.63 7.05
N ARG A 334 -16.64 -8.89 6.26
CA ARG A 334 -16.11 -9.36 4.98
C ARG A 334 -15.27 -10.62 5.14
N VAL A 335 -14.27 -10.61 6.00
CA VAL A 335 -13.37 -11.77 6.20
C VAL A 335 -14.17 -12.95 6.76
N SER A 336 -15.06 -12.71 7.72
CA SER A 336 -15.96 -13.74 8.28
C SER A 336 -16.84 -14.40 7.22
N SER A 337 -17.36 -13.60 6.28
CA SER A 337 -18.17 -14.12 5.16
C SER A 337 -17.36 -15.03 4.24
N TYR A 338 -16.09 -14.70 3.97
CA TYR A 338 -15.21 -15.56 3.18
C TYR A 338 -14.82 -16.85 3.89
N ILE A 339 -14.64 -16.82 5.21
CA ILE A 339 -14.40 -18.05 5.99
C ILE A 339 -15.61 -19.00 5.89
N ARG A 340 -16.83 -18.48 6.06
CA ARG A 340 -18.06 -19.28 5.86
C ARG A 340 -18.20 -19.78 4.42
N LEU A 341 -17.86 -18.93 3.45
CA LEU A 341 -17.90 -19.27 2.03
C LEU A 341 -16.96 -20.43 1.70
N GLY A 342 -15.70 -20.41 2.20
CA GLY A 342 -14.74 -21.49 1.98
C GLY A 342 -15.25 -22.85 2.43
N ILE A 343 -15.90 -22.89 3.60
CA ILE A 343 -16.55 -24.12 4.11
C ILE A 343 -17.71 -24.54 3.18
N ALA A 344 -18.55 -23.58 2.77
CA ALA A 344 -19.69 -23.85 1.88
C ALA A 344 -19.25 -24.31 0.47
N GLU A 345 -18.10 -23.85 -0.03
CA GLU A 345 -17.53 -24.31 -1.30
C GLU A 345 -16.84 -25.67 -1.20
N GLY A 346 -16.74 -26.25 0.01
CA GLY A 346 -16.18 -27.58 0.24
C GLY A 346 -14.69 -27.62 0.54
N ALA A 347 -14.05 -26.48 0.81
CA ALA A 347 -12.68 -26.46 1.32
C ALA A 347 -12.65 -26.94 2.79
N THR A 348 -11.56 -27.61 3.18
CA THR A 348 -11.37 -28.08 4.55
C THR A 348 -10.83 -26.95 5.42
N LEU A 349 -11.57 -26.54 6.45
CA LEU A 349 -11.06 -25.62 7.48
C LEU A 349 -10.04 -26.37 8.35
N PHE A 350 -8.76 -26.25 8.02
CA PHE A 350 -7.67 -26.95 8.70
C PHE A 350 -7.30 -26.29 10.04
N ALA A 351 -7.30 -24.96 10.11
CA ALA A 351 -7.02 -24.20 11.31
C ALA A 351 -7.80 -22.90 11.33
N GLY A 352 -7.95 -22.33 12.52
CA GLY A 352 -8.80 -21.16 12.76
C GLY A 352 -10.19 -21.54 13.23
N ASP A 353 -11.09 -20.57 13.24
CA ASP A 353 -12.48 -20.75 13.66
C ASP A 353 -13.43 -19.88 12.80
N ILE A 354 -14.71 -20.16 12.89
CA ILE A 354 -15.74 -19.30 12.31
C ILE A 354 -15.92 -18.10 13.24
N PRO A 355 -15.57 -16.86 12.80
CA PRO A 355 -15.71 -15.71 13.66
C PRO A 355 -17.15 -15.48 14.11
N ARG A 356 -17.37 -15.03 15.34
CA ARG A 356 -18.68 -14.70 15.90
C ARG A 356 -19.27 -13.48 15.18
N ASP A 357 -20.59 -13.43 15.02
CA ASP A 357 -21.24 -12.32 14.30
C ASP A 357 -21.10 -10.97 15.00
N ASN A 358 -20.99 -10.94 16.32
CA ASN A 358 -20.76 -9.74 17.10
C ASN A 358 -19.75 -10.04 18.22
N PRO A 359 -18.43 -9.97 17.92
CA PRO A 359 -17.40 -10.28 18.91
C PRO A 359 -17.41 -9.25 20.04
N GLU A 360 -17.15 -9.71 21.26
CA GLU A 360 -16.85 -8.83 22.38
C GLU A 360 -15.42 -8.27 22.20
N GLY A 361 -15.23 -6.98 22.52
CA GLY A 361 -13.94 -6.30 22.35
C GLY A 361 -13.69 -5.85 20.92
N GLY A 362 -12.46 -6.04 20.40
CA GLY A 362 -12.04 -5.58 19.08
C GLY A 362 -12.38 -6.53 17.92
N TRP A 363 -12.06 -6.13 16.71
CA TRP A 363 -12.32 -6.85 15.46
C TRP A 363 -11.27 -7.93 15.18
N PHE A 364 -11.05 -8.86 16.12
CA PHE A 364 -10.01 -9.87 16.03
C PHE A 364 -10.46 -11.10 15.24
N ILE A 365 -9.61 -11.56 14.30
CA ILE A 365 -9.79 -12.80 13.54
C ILE A 365 -8.50 -13.63 13.71
N ARG A 366 -8.64 -14.92 14.04
CA ARG A 366 -7.51 -15.82 14.17
C ARG A 366 -6.92 -16.20 12.81
N PRO A 367 -5.62 -16.53 12.73
CA PRO A 367 -5.05 -17.18 11.56
C PRO A 367 -5.91 -18.34 11.11
N THR A 368 -6.37 -18.28 9.87
CA THR A 368 -7.28 -19.26 9.28
C THR A 368 -6.62 -19.92 8.08
N VAL A 369 -6.61 -21.23 8.04
CA VAL A 369 -6.03 -22.05 6.96
C VAL A 369 -7.08 -22.96 6.38
N PHE A 370 -7.26 -22.88 5.08
CA PHE A 370 -8.04 -23.82 4.28
C PHE A 370 -7.10 -24.74 3.50
N THR A 371 -7.35 -26.05 3.57
CA THR A 371 -6.76 -27.06 2.71
C THR A 371 -7.80 -27.60 1.72
N ASP A 372 -7.38 -28.42 0.77
CA ASP A 372 -8.23 -28.97 -0.30
C ASP A 372 -8.94 -27.88 -1.12
N VAL A 373 -8.31 -26.73 -1.21
CA VAL A 373 -8.84 -25.60 -1.99
C VAL A 373 -8.62 -25.86 -3.46
N LYS A 374 -9.69 -25.75 -4.25
CA LYS A 374 -9.63 -25.80 -5.71
C LYS A 374 -9.52 -24.38 -6.27
N ASN A 375 -8.82 -24.23 -7.39
CA ASN A 375 -8.54 -22.90 -7.95
C ASN A 375 -9.80 -22.12 -8.36
N GLU A 376 -10.87 -22.78 -8.73
CA GLU A 376 -12.17 -22.19 -9.10
C GLU A 376 -13.00 -21.68 -7.91
N MET A 377 -12.66 -22.06 -6.68
CA MET A 377 -13.33 -21.57 -5.47
C MET A 377 -13.10 -20.05 -5.33
N ARG A 378 -14.12 -19.32 -4.91
CA ARG A 378 -14.01 -17.86 -4.74
C ARG A 378 -12.95 -17.47 -3.70
N ILE A 379 -12.76 -18.30 -2.66
CA ILE A 379 -11.71 -18.07 -1.66
C ILE A 379 -10.29 -18.16 -2.28
N ALA A 380 -10.11 -18.87 -3.41
CA ALA A 380 -8.84 -18.93 -4.16
C ALA A 380 -8.70 -17.83 -5.21
N GLN A 381 -9.81 -17.24 -5.68
CA GLN A 381 -9.84 -16.26 -6.76
C GLN A 381 -9.93 -14.82 -6.26
N GLU A 382 -10.63 -14.58 -5.16
CA GLU A 382 -10.95 -13.25 -4.68
C GLU A 382 -10.04 -12.81 -3.53
N GLU A 383 -9.69 -11.53 -3.50
CA GLU A 383 -8.94 -10.94 -2.40
C GLU A 383 -9.81 -10.86 -1.13
N ILE A 384 -9.42 -11.56 -0.09
CA ILE A 384 -10.12 -11.57 1.22
C ILE A 384 -9.71 -10.36 2.06
N PHE A 385 -8.42 -10.03 2.05
CA PHE A 385 -7.77 -8.97 2.82
C PHE A 385 -7.89 -9.18 4.34
N GLY A 386 -7.61 -10.41 4.76
CA GLY A 386 -7.65 -10.89 6.14
C GLY A 386 -6.69 -12.06 6.34
N PRO A 387 -6.52 -12.56 7.57
CA PRO A 387 -5.54 -13.59 7.91
C PRO A 387 -6.01 -15.00 7.48
N VAL A 388 -6.21 -15.17 6.16
CA VAL A 388 -6.76 -16.40 5.56
C VAL A 388 -5.82 -16.92 4.48
N LEU A 389 -5.33 -18.14 4.67
CA LEU A 389 -4.48 -18.88 3.75
C LEU A 389 -5.29 -19.96 3.03
N CYS A 390 -5.14 -20.06 1.73
CA CYS A 390 -5.72 -21.11 0.88
C CYS A 390 -4.60 -22.02 0.36
N VAL A 391 -4.69 -23.33 0.65
CA VAL A 391 -3.69 -24.33 0.22
C VAL A 391 -4.29 -25.17 -0.90
N THR A 392 -3.60 -25.22 -2.02
CA THR A 392 -3.95 -26.00 -3.21
C THR A 392 -2.79 -26.92 -3.55
N THR A 393 -3.05 -28.19 -3.84
CA THR A 393 -2.04 -29.13 -4.28
C THR A 393 -1.94 -29.17 -5.80
N TYR A 394 -0.75 -29.54 -6.31
CA TYR A 394 -0.52 -29.76 -7.73
C TYR A 394 0.25 -31.07 -7.96
N LYS A 395 0.19 -31.63 -9.17
CA LYS A 395 0.83 -32.89 -9.56
C LYS A 395 2.04 -32.69 -10.47
N THR A 396 1.99 -31.69 -11.34
CA THR A 396 3.06 -31.39 -12.29
C THR A 396 3.48 -29.93 -12.22
N ARG A 397 4.67 -29.62 -12.72
CA ARG A 397 5.19 -28.26 -12.82
C ARG A 397 4.27 -27.35 -13.65
N GLU A 398 3.79 -27.85 -14.77
CA GLU A 398 2.88 -27.13 -15.69
C GLU A 398 1.55 -26.80 -14.99
N GLU A 399 1.07 -27.71 -14.15
CA GLU A 399 -0.12 -27.45 -13.32
C GLU A 399 0.16 -26.36 -12.30
N ALA A 400 1.31 -26.38 -11.64
CA ALA A 400 1.71 -25.35 -10.67
C ALA A 400 1.78 -23.95 -11.34
N VAL A 401 2.39 -23.84 -12.53
CA VAL A 401 2.43 -22.59 -13.32
C VAL A 401 1.02 -22.13 -13.67
N ARG A 402 0.17 -23.02 -14.15
CA ARG A 402 -1.22 -22.71 -14.50
C ARG A 402 -2.01 -22.22 -13.27
N LEU A 403 -1.85 -22.87 -12.12
CA LEU A 403 -2.50 -22.49 -10.87
C LEU A 403 -1.96 -21.16 -10.35
N ALA A 404 -0.64 -20.93 -10.38
CA ALA A 404 -0.02 -19.69 -9.95
C ALA A 404 -0.59 -18.49 -10.71
N ASN A 405 -0.67 -18.60 -12.03
CA ASN A 405 -1.17 -17.55 -12.92
C ASN A 405 -2.71 -17.51 -13.04
N GLY A 406 -3.42 -18.49 -12.46
CA GLY A 406 -4.84 -18.75 -12.65
C GLY A 406 -5.77 -17.84 -11.84
N THR A 407 -5.42 -16.55 -11.67
CA THR A 407 -6.30 -15.51 -11.12
C THR A 407 -6.26 -14.25 -11.99
N ARG A 408 -7.23 -13.37 -11.80
CA ARG A 408 -7.23 -12.05 -12.46
C ARG A 408 -6.16 -11.08 -11.91
N TYR A 409 -5.45 -11.46 -10.87
CA TYR A 409 -4.44 -10.66 -10.20
C TYR A 409 -3.01 -11.08 -10.63
N GLY A 410 -2.07 -10.14 -10.48
CA GLY A 410 -0.65 -10.36 -10.75
C GLY A 410 0.21 -9.33 -10.02
N LEU A 411 -0.02 -9.12 -8.70
CA LEU A 411 0.75 -8.14 -7.93
C LEU A 411 2.08 -8.70 -7.45
N SER A 412 2.03 -9.82 -6.75
CA SER A 412 3.21 -10.44 -6.15
C SER A 412 3.12 -11.96 -6.23
N SER A 413 4.26 -12.62 -6.10
CA SER A 413 4.41 -14.05 -6.04
C SER A 413 5.69 -14.42 -5.28
N ALA A 414 5.78 -15.64 -4.78
CA ALA A 414 7.04 -16.21 -4.29
C ALA A 414 7.19 -17.65 -4.78
N VAL A 415 8.44 -18.07 -4.97
CA VAL A 415 8.82 -19.45 -5.33
C VAL A 415 9.88 -19.91 -4.34
N TYR A 416 9.72 -21.10 -3.77
CA TYR A 416 10.68 -21.70 -2.85
C TYR A 416 11.09 -23.09 -3.33
N GLY A 417 12.40 -23.32 -3.49
CA GLY A 417 12.93 -24.57 -3.98
C GLY A 417 14.39 -24.50 -4.41
N PRO A 418 14.93 -25.55 -5.05
CA PRO A 418 16.27 -25.52 -5.62
C PRO A 418 16.46 -24.30 -6.52
N LYS A 419 17.55 -23.56 -6.37
CA LYS A 419 17.74 -22.22 -6.96
C LYS A 419 17.45 -22.16 -8.45
N ALA A 420 18.06 -23.07 -9.23
CA ALA A 420 17.89 -23.07 -10.69
C ALA A 420 16.46 -23.36 -11.12
N GLU A 421 15.76 -24.24 -10.41
CA GLU A 421 14.35 -24.56 -10.69
C GLU A 421 13.44 -23.40 -10.31
N ALA A 422 13.71 -22.74 -9.18
CA ALA A 422 12.95 -21.59 -8.73
C ALA A 422 13.14 -20.36 -9.64
N GLU A 423 14.37 -20.13 -10.15
CA GLU A 423 14.65 -19.11 -11.15
C GLU A 423 13.88 -19.39 -12.46
N ALA A 424 13.96 -20.60 -12.98
CA ALA A 424 13.22 -21.00 -14.19
C ALA A 424 11.70 -20.96 -14.00
N PHE A 425 11.20 -21.22 -12.79
CA PHE A 425 9.77 -21.12 -12.48
C PHE A 425 9.32 -19.66 -12.42
N ALA A 426 10.16 -18.80 -11.85
CA ALA A 426 9.86 -17.36 -11.70
C ALA A 426 9.67 -16.65 -13.05
N GLU A 427 10.38 -17.08 -14.10
CA GLU A 427 10.23 -16.56 -15.48
C GLU A 427 8.83 -16.81 -16.08
N GLU A 428 8.11 -17.82 -15.59
CA GLU A 428 6.77 -18.18 -16.07
C GLU A 428 5.64 -17.56 -15.25
N ILE A 429 5.98 -16.82 -14.17
CA ILE A 429 5.00 -16.16 -13.30
C ILE A 429 4.57 -14.82 -13.87
N ASP A 430 3.27 -14.64 -14.05
CA ASP A 430 2.65 -13.42 -14.54
C ASP A 430 2.28 -12.47 -13.37
N ALA A 431 3.31 -11.92 -12.72
CA ALA A 431 3.19 -10.97 -11.61
C ALA A 431 4.30 -9.93 -11.66
N GLY A 432 4.00 -8.71 -11.19
CA GLY A 432 4.95 -7.60 -11.19
C GLY A 432 6.11 -7.77 -10.19
N ASN A 433 5.96 -8.63 -9.19
CA ASN A 433 7.01 -8.92 -8.20
C ASN A 433 7.08 -10.43 -7.95
N VAL A 434 8.25 -11.02 -8.16
CA VAL A 434 8.49 -12.45 -7.87
C VAL A 434 9.68 -12.57 -6.94
N PHE A 435 9.48 -13.23 -5.80
CA PHE A 435 10.52 -13.48 -4.79
C PHE A 435 10.97 -14.92 -4.86
N ILE A 436 12.27 -15.17 -4.76
CA ILE A 436 12.86 -16.51 -4.78
C ILE A 436 13.57 -16.76 -3.45
N ASN A 437 13.24 -17.86 -2.79
CA ASN A 437 13.94 -18.37 -1.59
C ASN A 437 14.19 -17.27 -0.54
N ASP A 438 13.10 -16.71 0.00
CA ASP A 438 13.12 -15.72 1.09
C ASP A 438 13.89 -14.42 0.77
N SER A 439 14.09 -14.11 -0.51
CA SER A 439 14.75 -12.87 -0.94
C SER A 439 14.09 -11.66 -0.31
N PRO A 440 14.83 -10.75 0.32
CA PRO A 440 14.28 -9.49 0.81
C PRO A 440 13.87 -8.59 -0.36
N ARG A 441 12.89 -7.74 -0.13
CA ARG A 441 12.51 -6.74 -1.10
C ARG A 441 13.55 -5.63 -1.18
N ASP A 442 14.03 -5.35 -2.39
CA ASP A 442 14.76 -4.14 -2.70
C ASP A 442 13.79 -2.97 -2.91
N ILE A 443 13.91 -1.92 -2.10
CA ILE A 443 13.04 -0.74 -2.16
C ILE A 443 13.41 0.23 -3.30
N THR A 444 14.54 0.01 -3.96
CA THR A 444 14.96 0.75 -5.16
C THR A 444 14.50 0.09 -6.46
N ALA A 445 14.02 -1.16 -6.39
CA ALA A 445 13.40 -1.83 -7.53
C ALA A 445 11.94 -1.37 -7.74
N PRO A 446 11.45 -1.34 -9.00
CA PRO A 446 10.07 -0.97 -9.29
C PRO A 446 9.08 -1.89 -8.61
N PHE A 447 7.94 -1.33 -8.23
CA PHE A 447 6.80 -2.05 -7.69
C PHE A 447 5.56 -1.71 -8.49
N GLY A 448 4.86 -2.72 -8.96
CA GLY A 448 3.60 -2.54 -9.69
C GLY A 448 2.93 -3.87 -9.95
N GLY A 449 1.64 -3.83 -10.23
CA GLY A 449 0.83 -5.00 -10.50
C GLY A 449 0.58 -5.23 -11.98
N PHE A 450 0.56 -6.51 -12.39
CA PHE A 450 0.09 -6.94 -13.68
C PHE A 450 -1.42 -7.23 -13.63
N LYS A 451 -2.06 -7.45 -14.77
CA LYS A 451 -3.48 -7.76 -14.88
C LYS A 451 -4.36 -6.71 -14.15
N GLU A 452 -5.30 -7.17 -13.31
CA GLU A 452 -6.18 -6.29 -12.54
C GLU A 452 -5.57 -5.80 -11.21
N SER A 453 -4.27 -6.07 -10.96
CA SER A 453 -3.57 -5.60 -9.77
C SER A 453 -3.03 -4.18 -9.89
N GLY A 454 -2.96 -3.59 -11.07
CA GLY A 454 -2.52 -2.20 -11.16
C GLY A 454 -2.21 -1.68 -12.57
N ILE A 455 -1.86 -0.39 -12.60
CA ILE A 455 -1.37 0.33 -13.77
C ILE A 455 -0.28 1.29 -13.30
N GLY A 456 0.90 1.23 -13.92
CA GLY A 456 2.05 2.06 -13.53
C GLY A 456 2.92 1.40 -12.47
N TYR A 457 3.84 2.18 -11.91
CA TYR A 457 4.84 1.69 -10.95
C TYR A 457 5.00 2.66 -9.79
N GLU A 458 5.36 2.13 -8.64
CA GLU A 458 5.91 2.81 -7.47
C GLU A 458 7.34 2.32 -7.23
N SER A 459 8.10 3.01 -6.39
CA SER A 459 9.50 2.73 -6.07
C SER A 459 10.45 2.80 -7.29
N GLY A 460 11.74 2.88 -7.03
CA GLY A 460 12.76 2.95 -8.08
C GLY A 460 12.68 4.19 -8.97
N VAL A 461 13.49 4.17 -9.99
CA VAL A 461 13.49 5.19 -11.07
C VAL A 461 12.17 5.16 -11.83
N GLU A 462 11.61 3.98 -12.05
CA GLU A 462 10.34 3.74 -12.75
C GLU A 462 9.16 4.41 -12.01
N GLY A 463 9.11 4.26 -10.69
CA GLY A 463 8.11 4.91 -9.85
C GLY A 463 8.22 6.43 -9.87
N LEU A 464 9.45 6.98 -9.87
CA LEU A 464 9.69 8.42 -10.05
C LEU A 464 9.21 8.90 -11.43
N MET A 465 9.55 8.17 -12.50
CA MET A 465 9.18 8.50 -13.87
C MET A 465 7.67 8.47 -14.14
N THR A 466 6.91 7.74 -13.33
CA THR A 466 5.44 7.78 -13.35
C THR A 466 4.89 9.19 -13.15
N PHE A 467 5.59 10.05 -12.37
CA PHE A 467 5.22 11.44 -12.06
C PHE A 467 5.84 12.48 -13.02
N ALA A 468 6.30 12.04 -14.18
CA ALA A 468 6.97 12.93 -15.14
C ALA A 468 6.43 12.79 -16.56
N ARG A 469 6.71 13.79 -17.38
CA ARG A 469 6.50 13.77 -18.83
C ARG A 469 7.78 14.13 -19.57
N MET A 470 7.90 13.67 -20.79
CA MET A 470 9.03 13.98 -21.66
C MET A 470 8.64 15.04 -22.70
N LYS A 471 9.54 15.99 -22.94
CA LYS A 471 9.42 17.01 -23.95
C LYS A 471 10.66 16.98 -24.85
N SER A 472 10.46 16.83 -26.15
CA SER A 472 11.53 16.90 -27.15
C SER A 472 11.55 18.29 -27.78
N VAL A 473 12.72 18.94 -27.75
CA VAL A 473 12.98 20.23 -28.40
C VAL A 473 13.93 19.97 -29.55
N PHE A 474 13.49 20.22 -30.78
CA PHE A 474 14.30 20.06 -31.99
C PHE A 474 14.91 21.41 -32.38
N ASP A 475 16.22 21.44 -32.66
CA ASP A 475 16.91 22.62 -33.11
C ASP A 475 17.63 22.34 -34.46
N GLY A 476 17.06 22.86 -35.53
CA GLY A 476 17.56 22.67 -36.90
C GLY A 476 18.85 23.46 -37.25
N ARG A 477 19.37 24.29 -36.34
CA ARG A 477 20.57 25.08 -36.55
C ARG A 477 21.83 24.41 -35.98
N ARG A 478 21.71 23.20 -35.44
CA ARG A 478 22.81 22.45 -34.84
C ARG A 478 23.01 21.14 -35.62
N SER A 479 23.68 21.27 -36.75
CA SER A 479 24.30 20.14 -37.46
C SER A 479 25.75 19.92 -36.94
#